data_d0e7e123dd8431c10601b04b55327882
#
_entry.id   d0e7e123dd8431c10601b04b55327882
#
_cell.length_a   1.000
_cell.length_b   1.000
_cell.length_c   1.000
_cell.angle_alpha   90.00
_cell.angle_beta   90.00
_cell.angle_gamma   90.00
#
_symmetry.space_group_name_H-M   'P 1'
#
loop_
_entity.id
_entity.type
_entity.pdbx_description
1 polymer ?
#
loop_
_entity_poly.entity_id
_entity_poly.type
_entity_poly.pdbx_seq_one_letter_code
_entity_poly.pdbx_strand_id
1 'polypeptide(L)'
;RLIDLHERGNLQLDRVAILVLDEADEMLDLGFLPSVEAILKALDGNAHQTMLFSATMPGPILPLARRFMEKPIHIRAESGEQDFTHSSTRKVTFQAHRMDKVAVVAHALQSSGRGRTIIFARTKRAAAQLADDLARRGFHVGAVHGDLGQKSREKSLHAFRTGQVDILVATDIAARGIDVDDVTHVINYQVPDDPMTFVHRIGRTGRAGHTGTAITMVGYDELGKWQVINDELDLGEPNPPQWFSTSPEL
;
A
#
# COMPACT_ATOMS: atom_id res chain seq x y z
N ARG A 1 18.30 3.14 5.34
CA ARG A 1 18.96 2.21 6.28
C ARG A 1 20.19 1.51 5.66
N LEU A 2 20.11 1.02 4.41
CA LEU A 2 21.26 0.36 3.76
C LEU A 2 22.46 1.30 3.66
N ILE A 3 22.26 2.53 3.20
CA ILE A 3 23.31 3.55 3.10
C ILE A 3 23.93 3.83 4.47
N ASP A 4 23.13 4.06 5.50
CA ASP A 4 23.59 4.29 6.88
C ASP A 4 24.47 3.13 7.39
N LEU A 5 24.10 1.88 7.09
CA LEU A 5 24.91 0.72 7.43
C LEU A 5 26.22 0.66 6.66
N HIS A 6 26.20 1.02 5.38
CA HIS A 6 27.37 1.06 4.52
C HIS A 6 28.34 2.17 4.97
N GLU A 7 27.85 3.38 5.21
CA GLU A 7 28.65 4.53 5.68
C GLU A 7 29.30 4.28 7.05
N ARG A 8 28.62 3.50 7.91
CA ARG A 8 29.19 3.07 9.21
C ARG A 8 30.16 1.89 9.10
N GLY A 9 30.41 1.36 7.91
CA GLY A 9 31.25 0.20 7.71
C GLY A 9 30.66 -1.14 8.18
N ASN A 10 29.38 -1.15 8.55
CA ASN A 10 28.67 -2.35 9.01
C ASN A 10 28.16 -3.22 7.84
N LEU A 11 28.20 -2.70 6.63
CA LEU A 11 27.80 -3.40 5.41
C LEU A 11 28.82 -3.11 4.30
N GLN A 12 29.40 -4.17 3.73
CA GLN A 12 30.27 -4.07 2.57
C GLN A 12 29.49 -4.45 1.30
N LEU A 13 29.66 -3.67 0.23
CA LEU A 13 28.95 -3.84 -1.04
C LEU A 13 29.86 -4.39 -2.15
N ASP A 14 31.14 -4.60 -1.86
CA ASP A 14 32.19 -5.05 -2.80
C ASP A 14 31.97 -6.48 -3.34
N ARG A 15 31.14 -7.28 -2.66
CA ARG A 15 30.84 -8.67 -3.04
C ARG A 15 29.40 -8.86 -3.52
N VAL A 16 28.69 -7.80 -3.81
CA VAL A 16 27.33 -7.90 -4.36
C VAL A 16 27.40 -8.46 -5.77
N ALA A 17 26.83 -9.63 -5.99
CA ALA A 17 26.74 -10.27 -7.29
C ALA A 17 25.41 -9.98 -8.00
N ILE A 18 24.36 -9.71 -7.25
CA ILE A 18 23.02 -9.41 -7.77
C ILE A 18 22.44 -8.22 -7.00
N LEU A 19 21.98 -7.22 -7.73
CA LEU A 19 21.21 -6.09 -7.22
C LEU A 19 19.78 -6.17 -7.74
N VAL A 20 18.81 -6.12 -6.85
CA VAL A 20 17.38 -6.06 -7.19
C VAL A 20 16.81 -4.75 -6.70
N LEU A 21 16.24 -3.98 -7.62
CA LEU A 21 15.41 -2.80 -7.35
C LEU A 21 13.96 -3.22 -7.57
N ASP A 22 13.20 -3.40 -6.51
CA ASP A 22 11.79 -3.77 -6.55
C ASP A 22 10.91 -2.58 -6.20
N GLU A 23 9.71 -2.52 -6.75
CA GLU A 23 8.78 -1.40 -6.61
C GLU A 23 9.47 -0.05 -6.97
N ALA A 24 10.19 -0.02 -8.12
CA ALA A 24 11.03 1.13 -8.48
C ALA A 24 10.21 2.42 -8.71
N ASP A 25 8.99 2.33 -9.21
CA ASP A 25 8.04 3.44 -9.32
C ASP A 25 7.73 4.05 -7.95
N GLU A 26 7.45 3.23 -6.94
CA GLU A 26 7.23 3.72 -5.58
C GLU A 26 8.46 4.38 -4.96
N MET A 27 9.65 3.88 -5.27
CA MET A 27 10.89 4.52 -4.80
C MET A 27 11.05 5.94 -5.33
N LEU A 28 10.58 6.20 -6.56
CA LEU A 28 10.60 7.53 -7.16
C LEU A 28 9.59 8.46 -6.50
N ASP A 29 8.36 8.02 -6.34
CA ASP A 29 7.27 8.81 -5.75
C ASP A 29 7.60 9.26 -4.33
N LEU A 30 8.38 8.45 -3.61
CA LEU A 30 8.87 8.78 -2.27
C LEU A 30 10.09 9.68 -2.22
N GLY A 31 10.64 10.07 -3.36
CA GLY A 31 11.87 10.85 -3.42
C GLY A 31 13.12 10.08 -2.98
N PHE A 32 13.10 8.73 -3.04
CA PHE A 32 14.27 7.90 -2.72
C PHE A 32 15.29 7.80 -3.85
N LEU A 33 15.05 8.45 -4.99
CA LEU A 33 15.97 8.42 -6.12
C LEU A 33 17.42 8.79 -5.73
N PRO A 34 17.70 9.83 -4.94
CA PRO A 34 19.07 10.13 -4.50
C PRO A 34 19.71 9.01 -3.69
N SER A 35 18.91 8.32 -2.86
CA SER A 35 19.39 7.18 -2.06
C SER A 35 19.68 5.95 -2.93
N VAL A 36 18.83 5.69 -3.92
CA VAL A 36 19.04 4.61 -4.89
C VAL A 36 20.29 4.88 -5.71
N GLU A 37 20.46 6.10 -6.22
CA GLU A 37 21.66 6.51 -6.96
C GLU A 37 22.95 6.38 -6.11
N ALA A 38 22.91 6.71 -4.83
CA ALA A 38 24.05 6.54 -3.94
C ALA A 38 24.46 5.07 -3.79
N ILE A 39 23.47 4.16 -3.66
CA ILE A 39 23.74 2.71 -3.62
C ILE A 39 24.33 2.22 -4.95
N LEU A 40 23.73 2.62 -6.07
CA LEU A 40 24.19 2.24 -7.40
C LEU A 40 25.63 2.72 -7.66
N LYS A 41 25.97 3.93 -7.25
CA LYS A 41 27.34 4.47 -7.31
C LYS A 41 28.32 3.71 -6.41
N ALA A 42 27.89 3.26 -5.24
CA ALA A 42 28.73 2.48 -4.34
C ALA A 42 29.03 1.06 -4.90
N LEU A 43 28.22 0.59 -5.84
CA LEU A 43 28.42 -0.67 -6.58
C LEU A 43 29.17 -0.48 -7.90
N ASP A 44 29.43 0.76 -8.31
CA ASP A 44 30.10 1.08 -9.57
C ASP A 44 31.52 0.48 -9.60
N GLY A 45 31.84 -0.21 -10.71
CA GLY A 45 33.08 -0.96 -10.83
C GLY A 45 33.05 -2.41 -10.35
N ASN A 46 32.01 -2.85 -9.66
CA ASN A 46 31.82 -4.25 -9.28
C ASN A 46 31.00 -4.98 -10.37
N ALA A 47 31.46 -6.15 -10.81
CA ALA A 47 30.69 -6.97 -11.73
C ALA A 47 29.47 -7.56 -10.99
N HIS A 48 28.28 -7.07 -11.30
CA HIS A 48 27.04 -7.55 -10.72
C HIS A 48 25.89 -7.52 -11.74
N GLN A 49 24.89 -8.37 -11.55
CA GLN A 49 23.66 -8.32 -12.32
C GLN A 49 22.68 -7.36 -11.65
N THR A 50 22.13 -6.41 -12.41
CA THR A 50 21.08 -5.52 -11.94
C THR A 50 19.74 -5.94 -12.51
N MET A 51 18.75 -6.14 -11.64
CA MET A 51 17.35 -6.37 -11.99
C MET A 51 16.49 -5.26 -11.42
N LEU A 52 15.59 -4.72 -12.25
CA LEU A 52 14.65 -3.68 -11.86
C LEU A 52 13.23 -4.19 -12.11
N PHE A 53 12.42 -4.19 -11.06
CA PHE A 53 11.00 -4.53 -11.11
C PHE A 53 10.18 -3.29 -10.80
N SER A 54 9.13 -3.06 -11.57
CA SER A 54 8.23 -1.92 -11.41
C SER A 54 6.87 -2.26 -12.00
N ALA A 55 5.80 -1.88 -11.32
CA ALA A 55 4.45 -2.03 -11.84
C ALA A 55 4.20 -1.06 -13.00
N THR A 56 4.79 0.14 -12.92
CA THR A 56 4.73 1.17 -13.95
C THR A 56 6.13 1.58 -14.40
N MET A 57 6.23 2.19 -15.59
CA MET A 57 7.50 2.72 -16.11
C MET A 57 7.42 4.24 -16.30
N PRO A 58 7.30 5.02 -15.22
CA PRO A 58 7.27 6.47 -15.33
C PRO A 58 8.59 7.02 -15.89
N GLY A 59 8.51 8.20 -16.50
CA GLY A 59 9.62 8.84 -17.19
C GLY A 59 10.98 8.81 -16.47
N PRO A 60 11.05 9.05 -15.15
CA PRO A 60 12.32 9.05 -14.40
C PRO A 60 12.98 7.66 -14.25
N ILE A 61 12.25 6.54 -14.35
CA ILE A 61 12.84 5.18 -14.25
C ILE A 61 13.71 4.85 -15.46
N LEU A 62 13.29 5.27 -16.65
CA LEU A 62 14.03 4.97 -17.88
C LEU A 62 15.47 5.55 -17.88
N PRO A 63 15.71 6.82 -17.50
CA PRO A 63 17.05 7.36 -17.33
C PRO A 63 17.86 6.61 -16.27
N LEU A 64 17.25 6.22 -15.15
CA LEU A 64 17.90 5.43 -14.10
C LEU A 64 18.37 4.07 -14.66
N ALA A 65 17.47 3.34 -15.32
CA ALA A 65 17.81 2.06 -15.94
C ALA A 65 18.92 2.20 -16.99
N ARG A 66 18.85 3.20 -17.86
CA ARG A 66 19.88 3.46 -18.89
C ARG A 66 21.25 3.81 -18.31
N ARG A 67 21.29 4.45 -17.16
CA ARG A 67 22.52 4.90 -16.52
C ARG A 67 23.23 3.77 -15.78
N PHE A 68 22.49 2.88 -15.13
CA PHE A 68 23.03 1.90 -14.20
C PHE A 68 22.85 0.44 -14.65
N MET A 69 22.23 0.20 -15.80
CA MET A 69 22.10 -1.14 -16.37
C MET A 69 22.78 -1.19 -17.73
N GLU A 70 23.63 -2.20 -17.94
CA GLU A 70 24.29 -2.43 -19.21
C GLU A 70 23.40 -3.30 -20.11
N LYS A 71 22.99 -2.76 -21.27
CA LYS A 71 22.15 -3.44 -22.28
C LYS A 71 20.94 -4.19 -21.65
N PRO A 72 20.09 -3.51 -20.85
CA PRO A 72 18.99 -4.19 -20.16
C PRO A 72 18.02 -4.82 -21.16
N ILE A 73 17.56 -6.02 -20.83
CA ILE A 73 16.43 -6.66 -21.53
C ILE A 73 15.16 -6.18 -20.85
N HIS A 74 14.25 -5.59 -21.62
CA HIS A 74 12.95 -5.18 -21.13
C HIS A 74 11.96 -6.34 -21.30
N ILE A 75 11.51 -6.90 -20.18
CA ILE A 75 10.49 -7.95 -20.15
C ILE A 75 9.21 -7.32 -19.61
N ARG A 76 8.18 -7.28 -20.44
CA ARG A 76 6.84 -6.89 -20.02
C ARG A 76 6.06 -8.16 -19.70
N ALA A 77 5.70 -8.33 -18.42
CA ALA A 77 4.76 -9.37 -18.03
C ALA A 77 3.35 -8.87 -18.45
N GLU A 78 2.89 -9.30 -19.61
CA GLU A 78 1.51 -9.07 -20.04
C GLU A 78 0.63 -10.05 -19.25
N SER A 79 -0.03 -9.59 -18.20
CA SER A 79 -1.30 -10.18 -17.81
C SER A 79 -2.29 -9.77 -18.91
N GLY A 80 -2.84 -10.76 -19.63
CA GLY A 80 -3.86 -10.51 -20.63
C GLY A 80 -4.99 -9.68 -20.04
N GLU A 81 -5.32 -8.57 -20.67
CA GLU A 81 -6.17 -7.48 -20.22
C GLU A 81 -5.53 -6.63 -19.10
N GLN A 82 -5.57 -5.31 -19.29
CA GLN A 82 -5.06 -4.30 -18.34
C GLN A 82 -5.95 -4.21 -17.08
N ASP A 83 -6.20 -5.34 -16.43
CA ASP A 83 -6.90 -5.32 -15.14
C ASP A 83 -5.91 -5.07 -14.00
N PHE A 84 -5.51 -3.80 -13.85
CA PHE A 84 -4.69 -3.33 -12.72
C PHE A 84 -5.37 -3.58 -11.37
N THR A 85 -6.63 -3.97 -11.36
CA THR A 85 -7.46 -4.10 -10.17
C THR A 85 -7.81 -5.55 -9.82
N HIS A 86 -6.92 -6.50 -10.03
CA HIS A 86 -7.08 -7.92 -9.67
C HIS A 86 -8.53 -8.43 -9.72
N SER A 87 -8.87 -9.27 -10.69
CA SER A 87 -10.21 -9.86 -10.86
C SER A 87 -10.68 -10.66 -9.61
N SER A 88 -9.74 -11.08 -8.76
CA SER A 88 -10.01 -11.78 -7.49
C SER A 88 -10.45 -10.85 -6.35
N THR A 89 -10.42 -9.51 -6.53
CA THR A 89 -10.80 -8.56 -5.49
C THR A 89 -12.17 -7.94 -5.78
N ARG A 90 -13.16 -8.24 -4.92
CA ARG A 90 -14.45 -7.56 -4.93
C ARG A 90 -14.24 -6.12 -4.46
N LYS A 91 -14.60 -5.14 -5.29
CA LYS A 91 -14.55 -3.72 -4.95
C LYS A 91 -15.94 -3.25 -4.49
N VAL A 92 -15.99 -2.53 -3.40
CA VAL A 92 -17.21 -1.89 -2.86
C VAL A 92 -16.87 -0.45 -2.56
N THR A 93 -17.59 0.47 -3.20
CA THR A 93 -17.35 1.90 -3.03
C THR A 93 -18.63 2.58 -2.60
N PHE A 94 -18.55 3.47 -1.62
CA PHE A 94 -19.68 4.26 -1.19
C PHE A 94 -19.24 5.61 -0.62
N GLN A 95 -20.15 6.57 -0.68
CA GLN A 95 -19.96 7.89 -0.12
C GLN A 95 -20.39 7.89 1.35
N ALA A 96 -19.55 8.43 2.24
CA ALA A 96 -19.86 8.55 3.65
C ALA A 96 -19.44 9.90 4.21
N HIS A 97 -20.30 10.48 5.05
CA HIS A 97 -19.93 11.70 5.77
C HIS A 97 -18.80 11.43 6.75
N ARG A 98 -17.90 12.40 6.88
CA ARG A 98 -16.70 12.28 7.73
C ARG A 98 -17.00 11.78 9.15
N MET A 99 -18.12 12.22 9.75
CA MET A 99 -18.50 11.84 11.09
C MET A 99 -19.06 10.41 11.19
N ASP A 100 -19.58 9.86 10.09
CA ASP A 100 -20.13 8.51 10.04
C ASP A 100 -19.07 7.44 9.68
N LYS A 101 -17.98 7.84 9.04
CA LYS A 101 -16.97 6.88 8.54
C LYS A 101 -16.51 5.87 9.59
N VAL A 102 -16.29 6.29 10.85
CA VAL A 102 -15.82 5.36 11.92
C VAL A 102 -16.91 4.34 12.26
N ALA A 103 -18.19 4.76 12.31
CA ALA A 103 -19.29 3.85 12.57
C ALA A 103 -19.47 2.86 11.42
N VAL A 104 -19.42 3.34 10.18
CA VAL A 104 -19.49 2.49 8.97
C VAL A 104 -18.35 1.48 8.94
N VAL A 105 -17.10 1.89 9.26
CA VAL A 105 -15.99 0.95 9.40
C VAL A 105 -16.27 -0.10 10.48
N ALA A 106 -16.77 0.32 11.64
CA ALA A 106 -17.05 -0.60 12.73
C ALA A 106 -18.12 -1.64 12.35
N HIS A 107 -19.12 -1.26 11.56
CA HIS A 107 -20.10 -2.21 11.00
C HIS A 107 -19.45 -3.15 9.97
N ALA A 108 -18.70 -2.62 9.02
CA ALA A 108 -17.99 -3.44 8.02
C ALA A 108 -17.04 -4.46 8.68
N LEU A 109 -16.42 -4.09 9.80
CA LEU A 109 -15.54 -4.97 10.57
C LEU A 109 -16.29 -6.09 11.32
N GLN A 110 -17.60 -6.03 11.45
CA GLN A 110 -18.45 -7.08 12.05
C GLN A 110 -19.04 -8.03 11.01
N SER A 111 -18.77 -7.81 9.72
CA SER A 111 -19.31 -8.66 8.66
C SER A 111 -18.84 -10.12 8.80
N SER A 112 -19.75 -11.06 8.47
CA SER A 112 -19.45 -12.49 8.45
C SER A 112 -18.39 -12.81 7.38
N GLY A 113 -17.43 -13.67 7.71
CA GLY A 113 -16.36 -14.04 6.79
C GLY A 113 -15.19 -13.06 6.72
N ARG A 114 -15.22 -11.95 7.49
CA ARG A 114 -14.08 -11.08 7.63
C ARG A 114 -12.94 -11.77 8.41
N GLY A 115 -11.78 -11.81 7.81
CA GLY A 115 -10.52 -12.19 8.46
C GLY A 115 -9.63 -10.96 8.71
N ARG A 116 -8.32 -11.09 8.49
CA ARG A 116 -7.38 -9.97 8.65
C ARG A 116 -7.74 -8.81 7.75
N THR A 117 -7.73 -7.61 8.32
CA THR A 117 -8.14 -6.39 7.64
C THR A 117 -7.05 -5.33 7.74
N ILE A 118 -6.69 -4.72 6.61
CA ILE A 118 -5.83 -3.52 6.59
C ILE A 118 -6.71 -2.31 6.28
N ILE A 119 -6.59 -1.26 7.10
CA ILE A 119 -7.30 0.00 6.91
C ILE A 119 -6.28 1.09 6.59
N PHE A 120 -6.43 1.70 5.44
CA PHE A 120 -5.56 2.78 4.98
C PHE A 120 -6.12 4.15 5.34
N ALA A 121 -5.29 4.95 6.01
CA ALA A 121 -5.56 6.35 6.26
C ALA A 121 -4.45 7.22 5.63
N ARG A 122 -4.82 8.37 5.07
CA ARG A 122 -3.91 9.25 4.33
C ARG A 122 -2.84 9.89 5.22
N THR A 123 -3.17 10.17 6.47
CA THR A 123 -2.26 10.85 7.40
C THR A 123 -2.00 10.02 8.66
N LYS A 124 -0.81 10.19 9.25
CA LYS A 124 -0.44 9.58 10.52
C LYS A 124 -1.42 9.90 11.66
N ARG A 125 -1.94 11.14 11.69
CA ARG A 125 -2.93 11.58 12.68
C ARG A 125 -4.27 10.87 12.48
N ALA A 126 -4.74 10.74 11.24
CA ALA A 126 -5.97 10.00 10.95
C ALA A 126 -5.83 8.52 11.28
N ALA A 127 -4.68 7.91 11.00
CA ALA A 127 -4.40 6.52 11.33
C ALA A 127 -4.42 6.28 12.85
N ALA A 128 -3.73 7.11 13.62
CA ALA A 128 -3.71 7.03 15.08
C ALA A 128 -5.13 7.19 15.67
N GLN A 129 -5.85 8.25 15.25
CA GLN A 129 -7.20 8.52 15.73
C GLN A 129 -8.16 7.37 15.42
N LEU A 130 -8.14 6.85 14.20
CA LEU A 130 -8.99 5.72 13.80
C LEU A 130 -8.68 4.46 14.62
N ALA A 131 -7.40 4.15 14.85
CA ALA A 131 -7.01 3.01 15.66
C ALA A 131 -7.52 3.13 17.10
N ASP A 132 -7.41 4.33 17.71
CA ASP A 132 -7.94 4.60 19.05
C ASP A 132 -9.46 4.52 19.10
N ASP A 133 -10.16 5.03 18.07
CA ASP A 133 -11.63 4.98 17.99
C ASP A 133 -12.15 3.56 17.87
N LEU A 134 -11.48 2.72 17.06
CA LEU A 134 -11.82 1.30 16.92
C LEU A 134 -11.49 0.51 18.19
N ALA A 135 -10.34 0.77 18.83
CA ALA A 135 -9.98 0.13 20.10
C ALA A 135 -11.01 0.44 21.21
N ARG A 136 -11.47 1.70 21.31
CA ARG A 136 -12.55 2.09 22.25
C ARG A 136 -13.89 1.40 21.97
N ARG A 137 -14.11 0.94 20.75
CA ARG A 137 -15.28 0.14 20.36
C ARG A 137 -15.08 -1.38 20.59
N GLY A 138 -13.94 -1.79 21.16
CA GLY A 138 -13.65 -3.18 21.51
C GLY A 138 -12.96 -4.00 20.43
N PHE A 139 -12.49 -3.39 19.33
CA PHE A 139 -11.73 -4.11 18.30
C PHE A 139 -10.26 -4.29 18.71
N HIS A 140 -9.66 -5.42 18.30
CA HIS A 140 -8.23 -5.68 18.45
C HIS A 140 -7.45 -5.06 17.30
N VAL A 141 -6.93 -3.86 17.51
CA VAL A 141 -6.33 -3.03 16.46
C VAL A 141 -4.85 -2.79 16.71
N GLY A 142 -4.04 -2.98 15.68
CA GLY A 142 -2.68 -2.47 15.59
C GLY A 142 -2.62 -1.21 14.73
N ALA A 143 -1.66 -0.32 15.00
CA ALA A 143 -1.42 0.85 14.15
C ALA A 143 0.03 0.86 13.65
N VAL A 144 0.21 1.35 12.40
CA VAL A 144 1.55 1.55 11.81
C VAL A 144 1.56 2.87 11.03
N HIS A 145 2.29 3.85 11.56
CA HIS A 145 2.44 5.19 10.97
C HIS A 145 3.78 5.82 11.33
N GLY A 146 4.13 6.92 10.69
CA GLY A 146 5.46 7.53 10.78
C GLY A 146 5.89 8.03 12.15
N ASP A 147 4.95 8.29 13.08
CA ASP A 147 5.28 8.75 14.44
C ASP A 147 5.62 7.59 15.39
N LEU A 148 5.40 6.35 14.97
CA LEU A 148 5.77 5.20 15.77
C LEU A 148 7.28 4.90 15.63
N GLY A 149 7.96 4.73 16.77
CA GLY A 149 9.32 4.22 16.79
C GLY A 149 9.39 2.80 16.18
N GLN A 150 10.56 2.45 15.63
CA GLN A 150 10.77 1.18 14.94
C GLN A 150 10.29 -0.05 15.73
N LYS A 151 10.59 -0.09 17.05
CA LYS A 151 10.15 -1.19 17.94
C LYS A 151 8.63 -1.32 18.03
N SER A 152 7.90 -0.20 18.13
CA SER A 152 6.43 -0.20 18.17
C SER A 152 5.84 -0.65 16.85
N ARG A 153 6.42 -0.22 15.71
CA ARG A 153 6.05 -0.66 14.38
C ARG A 153 6.23 -2.18 14.23
N GLU A 154 7.39 -2.71 14.58
CA GLU A 154 7.68 -4.14 14.53
C GLU A 154 6.74 -4.95 15.43
N LYS A 155 6.42 -4.46 16.62
CA LYS A 155 5.46 -5.07 17.54
C LYS A 155 4.06 -5.15 16.92
N SER A 156 3.55 -4.05 16.33
CA SER A 156 2.24 -4.03 15.70
C SER A 156 2.17 -4.98 14.49
N LEU A 157 3.21 -5.00 13.66
CA LEU A 157 3.27 -5.90 12.52
C LEU A 157 3.36 -7.37 12.95
N HIS A 158 4.15 -7.66 13.99
CA HIS A 158 4.24 -9.00 14.54
C HIS A 158 2.89 -9.47 15.09
N ALA A 159 2.21 -8.63 15.88
CA ALA A 159 0.89 -8.93 16.42
C ALA A 159 -0.15 -9.20 15.32
N PHE A 160 -0.09 -8.44 14.21
CA PHE A 160 -0.96 -8.64 13.05
C PHE A 160 -0.63 -9.94 12.29
N ARG A 161 0.66 -10.24 12.08
CA ARG A 161 1.10 -11.50 11.43
C ARG A 161 0.74 -12.74 12.23
N THR A 162 0.79 -12.65 13.55
CA THR A 162 0.48 -13.78 14.45
C THR A 162 -1.01 -13.91 14.78
N GLY A 163 -1.86 -12.98 14.31
CA GLY A 163 -3.29 -12.96 14.59
C GLY A 163 -3.66 -12.51 16.01
N GLN A 164 -2.72 -11.95 16.78
CA GLN A 164 -3.03 -11.31 18.07
C GLN A 164 -3.91 -10.07 17.89
N VAL A 165 -3.75 -9.38 16.76
CA VAL A 165 -4.68 -8.37 16.26
C VAL A 165 -5.11 -8.76 14.84
N ASP A 166 -6.35 -8.54 14.52
CA ASP A 166 -6.94 -8.88 13.22
C ASP A 166 -7.20 -7.64 12.34
N ILE A 167 -6.93 -6.45 12.88
CA ILE A 167 -7.07 -5.17 12.21
C ILE A 167 -5.76 -4.40 12.31
N LEU A 168 -5.28 -3.90 11.18
CA LEU A 168 -4.12 -3.02 11.11
C LEU A 168 -4.52 -1.69 10.46
N VAL A 169 -4.38 -0.59 11.16
CA VAL A 169 -4.55 0.76 10.60
C VAL A 169 -3.19 1.31 10.20
N ALA A 170 -3.04 1.71 8.95
CA ALA A 170 -1.74 2.13 8.42
C ALA A 170 -1.83 3.34 7.50
N THR A 171 -0.74 4.09 7.38
CA THR A 171 -0.51 5.01 6.27
C THR A 171 0.23 4.29 5.13
N ASP A 172 0.12 4.79 3.90
CA ASP A 172 0.76 4.18 2.73
C ASP A 172 2.26 3.92 2.93
N ILE A 173 3.00 4.93 3.37
CA ILE A 173 4.44 4.82 3.63
C ILE A 173 4.75 3.73 4.67
N ALA A 174 3.94 3.62 5.69
CA ALA A 174 4.17 2.67 6.77
C ALA A 174 3.70 1.26 6.44
N ALA A 175 2.75 1.12 5.52
CA ALA A 175 2.24 -0.15 5.02
C ALA A 175 3.13 -0.81 3.96
N ARG A 176 4.09 -0.07 3.42
CA ARG A 176 5.03 -0.63 2.43
C ARG A 176 5.88 -1.74 3.02
N GLY A 177 6.09 -2.79 2.22
CA GLY A 177 6.81 -3.98 2.66
C GLY A 177 6.07 -4.76 3.77
N ILE A 178 4.77 -4.51 3.98
CA ILE A 178 3.95 -5.41 4.78
C ILE A 178 3.68 -6.64 3.94
N ASP A 179 4.45 -7.66 4.21
CA ASP A 179 4.22 -9.00 3.69
C ASP A 179 3.43 -9.78 4.74
N VAL A 180 2.13 -9.84 4.53
CA VAL A 180 1.18 -10.57 5.37
C VAL A 180 0.20 -11.29 4.46
N ASP A 181 0.22 -12.60 4.54
CA ASP A 181 -0.75 -13.45 3.88
C ASP A 181 -2.13 -13.38 4.59
N ASP A 182 -3.14 -13.87 3.91
CA ASP A 182 -4.51 -14.01 4.44
C ASP A 182 -5.20 -12.68 4.81
N VAL A 183 -4.82 -11.58 4.17
CA VAL A 183 -5.59 -10.34 4.27
C VAL A 183 -6.85 -10.49 3.42
N THR A 184 -7.99 -10.60 4.07
CA THR A 184 -9.28 -10.78 3.40
C THR A 184 -9.94 -9.46 3.02
N HIS A 185 -9.67 -8.40 3.79
CA HIS A 185 -10.28 -7.10 3.58
C HIS A 185 -9.25 -5.97 3.56
N VAL A 186 -9.43 -5.05 2.64
CA VAL A 186 -8.74 -3.75 2.61
C VAL A 186 -9.80 -2.66 2.70
N ILE A 187 -9.61 -1.70 3.58
CA ILE A 187 -10.51 -0.55 3.71
C ILE A 187 -9.72 0.73 3.42
N ASN A 188 -10.09 1.46 2.38
CA ASN A 188 -9.66 2.82 2.15
C ASN A 188 -10.53 3.77 2.99
N TYR A 189 -10.10 4.09 4.21
CA TYR A 189 -10.79 5.04 5.10
C TYR A 189 -10.84 6.44 4.51
N GLN A 190 -9.83 6.78 3.72
CA GLN A 190 -9.74 7.97 2.90
C GLN A 190 -9.30 7.60 1.50
N VAL A 191 -9.84 8.28 0.50
CA VAL A 191 -9.42 8.11 -0.90
C VAL A 191 -7.93 8.40 -1.02
N PRO A 192 -7.14 7.53 -1.68
CA PRO A 192 -5.71 7.78 -1.91
C PRO A 192 -5.50 9.00 -2.81
N ASP A 193 -4.29 9.49 -2.88
CA ASP A 193 -3.98 10.70 -3.63
C ASP A 193 -3.87 10.47 -5.15
N ASP A 194 -3.65 9.22 -5.57
CA ASP A 194 -3.45 8.82 -6.97
C ASP A 194 -3.95 7.39 -7.26
N PRO A 195 -4.20 7.03 -8.54
CA PRO A 195 -4.68 5.72 -8.95
C PRO A 195 -3.74 4.56 -8.61
N MET A 196 -2.42 4.75 -8.70
CA MET A 196 -1.47 3.68 -8.42
C MET A 196 -1.44 3.34 -6.93
N THR A 197 -1.51 4.35 -6.05
CA THR A 197 -1.68 4.13 -4.61
C THR A 197 -2.97 3.35 -4.31
N PHE A 198 -4.06 3.62 -5.06
CA PHE A 198 -5.29 2.83 -4.94
C PHE A 198 -5.05 1.36 -5.27
N VAL A 199 -4.42 1.07 -6.41
CA VAL A 199 -4.09 -0.30 -6.84
C VAL A 199 -3.19 -0.99 -5.82
N HIS A 200 -2.15 -0.33 -5.33
CA HIS A 200 -1.23 -0.88 -4.32
C HIS A 200 -1.92 -1.20 -3.00
N ARG A 201 -2.90 -0.37 -2.57
CA ARG A 201 -3.68 -0.62 -1.36
C ARG A 201 -4.58 -1.84 -1.53
N ILE A 202 -5.42 -1.87 -2.58
CA ILE A 202 -6.33 -2.99 -2.81
C ILE A 202 -5.58 -4.29 -3.11
N GLY A 203 -4.41 -4.21 -3.72
CA GLY A 203 -3.51 -5.34 -3.96
C GLY A 203 -2.89 -5.94 -2.68
N ARG A 204 -3.24 -5.49 -1.49
CA ARG A 204 -2.90 -6.20 -0.23
C ARG A 204 -3.87 -7.34 0.08
N THR A 205 -4.98 -7.46 -0.64
CA THR A 205 -5.91 -8.59 -0.58
C THR A 205 -6.05 -9.26 -1.95
N GLY A 206 -6.71 -10.39 -2.03
CA GLY A 206 -6.93 -11.12 -3.29
C GLY A 206 -5.66 -11.73 -3.88
N ARG A 207 -4.65 -12.06 -3.06
CA ARG A 207 -3.37 -12.64 -3.47
C ARG A 207 -3.38 -14.16 -3.47
N ALA A 208 -2.43 -14.75 -4.20
CA ALA A 208 -2.15 -16.20 -4.21
C ALA A 208 -3.39 -17.07 -4.49
N GLY A 209 -4.30 -16.61 -5.35
CA GLY A 209 -5.52 -17.35 -5.71
C GLY A 209 -6.67 -17.24 -4.71
N HIS A 210 -6.52 -16.46 -3.66
CA HIS A 210 -7.61 -16.16 -2.73
C HIS A 210 -8.44 -14.96 -3.21
N THR A 211 -9.72 -14.94 -2.86
CA THR A 211 -10.60 -13.78 -3.10
C THR A 211 -10.43 -12.76 -1.97
N GLY A 212 -10.58 -11.49 -2.30
CA GLY A 212 -10.49 -10.39 -1.35
C GLY A 212 -11.64 -9.40 -1.49
N THR A 213 -11.82 -8.54 -0.49
CA THR A 213 -12.77 -7.43 -0.54
C THR A 213 -12.05 -6.13 -0.27
N ALA A 214 -12.20 -5.17 -1.17
CA ALA A 214 -11.71 -3.81 -1.02
C ALA A 214 -12.88 -2.85 -0.86
N ILE A 215 -12.94 -2.15 0.26
CA ILE A 215 -13.97 -1.18 0.59
C ILE A 215 -13.39 0.22 0.51
N THR A 216 -13.99 1.11 -0.26
CA THR A 216 -13.54 2.50 -0.38
C THR A 216 -14.61 3.46 0.09
N MET A 217 -14.28 4.27 1.10
CA MET A 217 -15.17 5.30 1.63
C MET A 217 -14.77 6.66 1.07
N VAL A 218 -15.61 7.20 0.22
CA VAL A 218 -15.43 8.52 -0.41
C VAL A 218 -16.08 9.59 0.45
N GLY A 219 -15.28 10.52 0.98
CA GLY A 219 -15.80 11.72 1.63
C GLY A 219 -16.38 12.72 0.62
N TYR A 220 -17.28 13.59 1.05
CA TYR A 220 -17.82 14.64 0.16
C TYR A 220 -16.74 15.55 -0.42
N ASP A 221 -15.70 15.80 0.35
CA ASP A 221 -14.50 16.56 -0.05
C ASP A 221 -13.50 15.76 -0.89
N GLU A 222 -13.73 14.45 -1.03
CA GLU A 222 -12.84 13.51 -1.75
C GLU A 222 -13.42 13.09 -3.12
N LEU A 223 -14.64 13.53 -3.49
CA LEU A 223 -15.29 13.15 -4.74
C LEU A 223 -14.45 13.47 -5.98
N GLY A 224 -13.81 14.63 -6.03
CA GLY A 224 -12.95 14.99 -7.15
C GLY A 224 -11.74 14.07 -7.32
N LYS A 225 -11.13 13.63 -6.21
CA LYS A 225 -10.05 12.64 -6.24
C LYS A 225 -10.55 11.27 -6.67
N TRP A 226 -11.71 10.88 -6.17
CA TRP A 226 -12.33 9.61 -6.55
C TRP A 226 -12.64 9.54 -8.05
N GLN A 227 -13.17 10.61 -8.62
CA GLN A 227 -13.46 10.68 -10.06
C GLN A 227 -12.19 10.44 -10.89
N VAL A 228 -11.07 11.08 -10.54
CA VAL A 228 -9.79 10.85 -11.25
C VAL A 228 -9.38 9.38 -11.19
N ILE A 229 -9.47 8.75 -10.01
CA ILE A 229 -9.13 7.32 -9.83
C ILE A 229 -10.10 6.43 -10.62
N ASN A 230 -11.41 6.72 -10.53
CA ASN A 230 -12.44 5.97 -11.23
C ASN A 230 -12.24 6.00 -12.74
N ASP A 231 -11.96 7.18 -13.30
CA ASP A 231 -11.85 7.38 -14.74
C ASP A 231 -10.54 6.77 -15.29
N GLU A 232 -9.44 6.91 -14.55
CA GLU A 232 -8.13 6.38 -14.98
C GLU A 232 -8.06 4.85 -14.91
N LEU A 233 -8.76 4.25 -13.94
CA LEU A 233 -8.80 2.80 -13.74
C LEU A 233 -10.06 2.12 -14.31
N ASP A 234 -10.94 2.88 -14.96
CA ASP A 234 -12.21 2.40 -15.55
C ASP A 234 -13.05 1.55 -14.57
N LEU A 235 -13.23 2.09 -13.34
CA LEU A 235 -13.93 1.35 -12.28
C LEU A 235 -15.46 1.32 -12.46
N GLY A 236 -16.03 2.18 -13.29
CA GLY A 236 -17.47 2.26 -13.56
C GLY A 236 -18.33 2.83 -12.43
N GLU A 237 -17.72 3.43 -11.40
CA GLU A 237 -18.39 3.92 -10.19
C GLU A 237 -18.13 5.42 -9.93
N PRO A 238 -18.42 6.34 -10.87
CA PRO A 238 -18.11 7.77 -10.71
C PRO A 238 -18.91 8.44 -9.58
N ASN A 239 -20.10 7.92 -9.26
CA ASN A 239 -21.01 8.45 -8.24
C ASN A 239 -21.39 7.33 -7.27
N PRO A 240 -20.53 7.01 -6.29
CA PRO A 240 -20.81 5.93 -5.37
C PRO A 240 -22.06 6.22 -4.52
N PRO A 241 -22.85 5.18 -4.16
CA PRO A 241 -24.03 5.33 -3.34
C PRO A 241 -23.67 5.90 -1.98
N GLN A 242 -24.57 6.68 -1.39
CA GLN A 242 -24.38 7.25 -0.07
C GLN A 242 -24.80 6.27 1.01
N TRP A 243 -23.89 6.01 1.95
CA TRP A 243 -24.18 5.19 3.13
C TRP A 243 -24.03 6.01 4.41
N PHE A 244 -24.91 5.70 5.35
CA PHE A 244 -24.92 6.23 6.71
C PHE A 244 -24.66 5.12 7.71
N SER A 245 -24.33 5.47 8.95
CA SER A 245 -24.15 4.50 10.03
C SER A 245 -25.42 3.66 10.34
N THR A 246 -26.56 4.08 9.80
CA THR A 246 -27.87 3.40 9.92
C THR A 246 -28.32 2.74 8.61
N SER A 247 -27.49 2.70 7.59
CA SER A 247 -27.83 2.08 6.30
C SER A 247 -28.04 0.57 6.47
N PRO A 248 -29.13 0.02 5.90
CA PRO A 248 -29.45 -1.41 6.06
C PRO A 248 -28.46 -2.34 5.35
N GLU A 249 -27.61 -1.83 4.46
CA GLU A 249 -26.56 -2.56 3.76
C GLU A 249 -25.33 -2.85 4.63
N LEU A 250 -25.24 -2.22 5.81
CA LEU A 250 -24.21 -2.42 6.81
C LEU A 250 -24.72 -3.42 7.86
#